data_d4e27fe210d79e951633c917bce43283
#
_entry.id   d4e27fe210d79e951633c917bce43283
#
_cell.length_a   1.000
_cell.length_b   1.000
_cell.length_c   1.000
_cell.angle_alpha   90.00
_cell.angle_beta   90.00
_cell.angle_gamma   90.00
#
_symmetry.space_group_name_H-M   'P 1'
#
loop_
_entity.id
_entity.type
_entity.pdbx_description
1 polymer ?
#
loop_
_entity_poly.entity_id
_entity_poly.type
_entity_poly.pdbx_seq_one_letter_code
_entity_poly.pdbx_strand_id
1 'polypeptide(L)'
;GAYRDAGTRYFRVLLLAMPGFVMSFGINGLLQSQGDTVSMQRGQIAAFFANIALNPLLMFGIPGVWGGMGFDGIALSTVISQSGIMIYVGYRVFRTDLLAGVTRACFQPEISTYRAITTQLLPTTMTMFVMMSAGFIVQYYLKSFGTSAVAAYGVALRVEQLFLLPVFGLTTALLPIAAQNFGAGRHDRVRQALFDCWKFGWMF
;
A
#
# COMPACT_ATOMS: atom_id res chain seq x y z
N GLY A 1 -1.43 -31.44 -2.49
CA GLY A 1 -1.08 -31.74 -1.11
C GLY A 1 -1.46 -30.60 -0.17
N ALA A 2 -1.51 -30.85 1.14
CA ALA A 2 -2.02 -29.96 2.18
C ALA A 2 -1.49 -28.49 2.10
N TYR A 3 -0.21 -28.30 1.76
CA TYR A 3 0.38 -26.96 1.59
C TYR A 3 -0.20 -26.18 0.41
N ARG A 4 -0.50 -26.87 -0.69
CA ARG A 4 -1.10 -26.24 -1.87
C ARG A 4 -2.54 -25.80 -1.56
N ASP A 5 -3.29 -26.64 -0.84
CA ASP A 5 -4.69 -26.35 -0.51
C ASP A 5 -4.78 -25.20 0.50
N ALA A 6 -3.90 -25.17 1.49
CA ALA A 6 -3.79 -24.06 2.44
C ALA A 6 -3.41 -22.76 1.73
N GLY A 7 -2.41 -22.79 0.84
CA GLY A 7 -2.03 -21.64 0.02
C GLY A 7 -3.16 -21.13 -0.87
N THR A 8 -3.93 -22.04 -1.48
CA THR A 8 -5.07 -21.66 -2.32
C THR A 8 -6.18 -21.00 -1.52
N ARG A 9 -6.49 -21.50 -0.30
CA ARG A 9 -7.48 -20.87 0.59
C ARG A 9 -7.03 -19.47 1.01
N TYR A 10 -5.78 -19.35 1.45
CA TYR A 10 -5.19 -18.05 1.79
C TYR A 10 -5.32 -17.03 0.67
N PHE A 11 -4.94 -17.42 -0.55
CA PHE A 11 -5.05 -16.57 -1.75
C PHE A 11 -6.50 -16.17 -2.05
N ARG A 12 -7.45 -17.10 -1.94
CA ARG A 12 -8.87 -16.79 -2.17
C ARG A 12 -9.39 -15.74 -1.19
N VAL A 13 -9.05 -15.85 0.08
CA VAL A 13 -9.45 -14.88 1.11
C VAL A 13 -8.87 -13.49 0.80
N LEU A 14 -7.61 -13.42 0.41
CA LEU A 14 -6.98 -12.15 0.03
C LEU A 14 -7.58 -11.55 -1.25
N LEU A 15 -7.89 -12.37 -2.26
CA LEU A 15 -8.53 -11.90 -3.50
C LEU A 15 -9.92 -11.31 -3.25
N LEU A 16 -10.69 -11.89 -2.34
CA LEU A 16 -11.99 -11.32 -1.94
C LEU A 16 -11.86 -9.96 -1.25
N ALA A 17 -10.73 -9.71 -0.56
CA ALA A 17 -10.44 -8.44 0.08
C ALA A 17 -9.83 -7.40 -0.87
N MET A 18 -9.35 -7.80 -2.06
CA MET A 18 -8.69 -6.90 -3.04
C MET A 18 -9.48 -5.65 -3.38
N PRO A 19 -10.80 -5.70 -3.64
CA PRO A 19 -11.58 -4.48 -3.91
C PRO A 19 -11.48 -3.45 -2.76
N GLY A 20 -11.51 -3.92 -1.51
CA GLY A 20 -11.34 -3.07 -0.33
C GLY A 20 -9.95 -2.42 -0.26
N PHE A 21 -8.89 -3.17 -0.62
CA PHE A 21 -7.54 -2.63 -0.70
C PHE A 21 -7.44 -1.51 -1.75
N VAL A 22 -7.91 -1.77 -2.96
CA VAL A 22 -7.87 -0.79 -4.06
C VAL A 22 -8.67 0.46 -3.68
N MET A 23 -9.83 0.28 -3.07
CA MET A 23 -10.68 1.39 -2.62
C MET A 23 -9.99 2.24 -1.53
N SER A 24 -9.26 1.61 -0.60
CA SER A 24 -8.48 2.32 0.42
C SER A 24 -7.42 3.22 -0.18
N PHE A 25 -6.70 2.77 -1.22
CA PHE A 25 -5.72 3.59 -1.93
C PHE A 25 -6.37 4.74 -2.70
N GLY A 26 -7.50 4.51 -3.36
CA GLY A 26 -8.26 5.57 -4.04
C GLY A 26 -8.71 6.65 -3.07
N ILE A 27 -9.28 6.27 -1.93
CA ILE A 27 -9.71 7.18 -0.87
C ILE A 27 -8.51 7.94 -0.27
N ASN A 28 -7.37 7.27 -0.10
CA ASN A 28 -6.15 7.92 0.36
C ASN A 28 -5.66 8.99 -0.62
N GLY A 29 -5.78 8.75 -1.94
CA GLY A 29 -5.47 9.77 -2.95
C GLY A 29 -6.30 11.04 -2.79
N LEU A 30 -7.60 10.89 -2.46
CA LEU A 30 -8.48 12.03 -2.15
C LEU A 30 -8.02 12.80 -0.90
N LEU A 31 -7.61 12.12 0.16
CA LEU A 31 -7.08 12.77 1.38
C LEU A 31 -5.76 13.49 1.09
N GLN A 32 -4.87 12.86 0.32
CA GLN A 32 -3.60 13.46 -0.06
C GLN A 32 -3.77 14.72 -0.91
N SER A 33 -4.78 14.79 -1.76
CA SER A 33 -5.08 15.99 -2.54
C SER A 33 -5.45 17.19 -1.66
N GLN A 34 -6.00 16.95 -0.47
CA GLN A 34 -6.27 17.98 0.54
C GLN A 34 -5.10 18.23 1.51
N GLY A 35 -3.98 17.51 1.35
CA GLY A 35 -2.81 17.62 2.24
C GLY A 35 -2.87 16.73 3.49
N ASP A 36 -3.90 15.91 3.65
CA ASP A 36 -3.95 14.93 4.72
C ASP A 36 -3.13 13.67 4.34
N THR A 37 -1.85 13.73 4.64
CA THR A 37 -0.91 12.60 4.45
C THR A 37 -0.81 11.72 5.71
N VAL A 38 -1.37 12.17 6.83
CA VAL A 38 -1.18 11.54 8.15
C VAL A 38 -2.28 10.50 8.44
N SER A 39 -3.50 10.72 7.96
CA SER A 39 -4.62 9.83 8.28
C SER A 39 -4.38 8.39 7.84
N MET A 40 -3.90 8.17 6.62
CA MET A 40 -3.58 6.83 6.15
C MET A 40 -2.49 6.16 7.00
N GLN A 41 -1.44 6.90 7.37
CA GLN A 41 -0.35 6.40 8.21
C GLN A 41 -0.85 5.99 9.60
N ARG A 42 -1.71 6.80 10.23
CA ARG A 42 -2.33 6.46 11.51
C ARG A 42 -3.18 5.19 11.42
N GLY A 43 -3.95 5.06 10.34
CA GLY A 43 -4.73 3.85 10.06
C GLY A 43 -3.83 2.62 9.91
N GLN A 44 -2.72 2.74 9.19
CA GLN A 44 -1.77 1.64 9.00
C GLN A 44 -1.04 1.26 10.29
N ILE A 45 -0.64 2.22 11.11
CA ILE A 45 -0.03 1.96 12.43
C ILE A 45 -1.03 1.23 13.34
N ALA A 46 -2.27 1.69 13.41
CA ALA A 46 -3.32 1.03 14.19
C ALA A 46 -3.58 -0.40 13.69
N ALA A 47 -3.65 -0.59 12.37
CA ALA A 47 -3.83 -1.89 11.74
C ALA A 47 -2.64 -2.82 11.98
N PHE A 48 -1.41 -2.30 12.03
CA PHE A 48 -0.22 -3.07 12.36
C PHE A 48 -0.31 -3.65 13.78
N PHE A 49 -0.63 -2.83 14.79
CA PHE A 49 -0.81 -3.32 16.15
C PHE A 49 -2.01 -4.26 16.29
N ALA A 50 -3.12 -3.94 15.61
CA ALA A 50 -4.27 -4.83 15.56
C ALA A 50 -3.91 -6.19 14.94
N ASN A 51 -3.11 -6.21 13.88
CA ASN A 51 -2.67 -7.43 13.21
C ASN A 51 -1.75 -8.28 14.10
N ILE A 52 -0.85 -7.65 14.88
CA ILE A 52 -0.03 -8.34 15.89
C ILE A 52 -0.89 -9.05 16.93
N ALA A 53 -2.00 -8.45 17.36
CA ALA A 53 -2.91 -9.06 18.34
C ALA A 53 -3.85 -10.09 17.66
N LEU A 54 -4.39 -9.77 16.49
CA LEU A 54 -5.33 -10.64 15.79
C LEU A 54 -4.69 -11.92 15.24
N ASN A 55 -3.43 -11.86 14.78
CA ASN A 55 -2.75 -13.03 14.25
C ASN A 55 -2.72 -14.19 15.23
N PRO A 56 -2.16 -14.08 16.46
CA PRO A 56 -2.16 -15.18 17.40
C PRO A 56 -3.58 -15.53 17.86
N LEU A 57 -4.44 -14.54 18.03
CA LEU A 57 -5.82 -14.77 18.46
C LEU A 57 -6.60 -15.62 17.45
N LEU A 58 -6.52 -15.31 16.17
CA LEU A 58 -7.24 -16.02 15.11
C LEU A 58 -6.55 -17.33 14.74
N MET A 59 -5.22 -17.39 14.85
CA MET A 59 -4.46 -18.59 14.51
C MET A 59 -4.60 -19.68 15.59
N PHE A 60 -4.40 -19.33 16.86
CA PHE A 60 -4.37 -20.28 17.96
C PHE A 60 -5.69 -20.36 18.73
N GLY A 61 -6.54 -19.33 18.61
CA GLY A 61 -7.78 -19.23 19.39
C GLY A 61 -7.54 -18.83 20.85
N ILE A 62 -8.60 -18.97 21.64
CA ILE A 62 -8.57 -18.73 23.09
C ILE A 62 -8.81 -20.08 23.77
N PRO A 63 -7.87 -20.57 24.59
CA PRO A 63 -8.04 -21.83 25.29
C PRO A 63 -9.36 -21.87 26.08
N GLY A 64 -10.16 -22.94 25.89
CA GLY A 64 -11.45 -23.09 26.53
C GLY A 64 -12.64 -22.32 25.92
N VAL A 65 -12.41 -21.44 24.94
CA VAL A 65 -13.49 -20.67 24.29
C VAL A 65 -13.58 -21.02 22.80
N TRP A 66 -12.44 -21.05 22.12
CA TRP A 66 -12.41 -21.26 20.68
C TRP A 66 -11.05 -21.83 20.22
N GLY A 67 -11.10 -22.86 19.33
CA GLY A 67 -9.92 -23.64 18.93
C GLY A 67 -9.03 -23.00 17.86
N GLY A 68 -9.30 -21.74 17.43
CA GLY A 68 -8.52 -21.07 16.38
C GLY A 68 -8.78 -21.59 14.96
N MET A 69 -8.34 -20.83 13.96
CA MET A 69 -8.50 -21.14 12.53
C MET A 69 -7.19 -21.63 11.89
N GLY A 70 -6.11 -21.74 12.66
CA GLY A 70 -4.81 -22.13 12.12
C GLY A 70 -4.31 -21.11 11.08
N PHE A 71 -3.83 -21.60 9.94
CA PHE A 71 -3.25 -20.77 8.89
C PHE A 71 -4.25 -19.81 8.24
N ASP A 72 -5.53 -20.20 8.16
CA ASP A 72 -6.59 -19.36 7.60
C ASP A 72 -6.85 -18.10 8.48
N GLY A 73 -6.55 -18.18 9.78
CA GLY A 73 -6.62 -17.07 10.72
C GLY A 73 -5.69 -15.90 10.37
N ILE A 74 -4.52 -16.18 9.78
CA ILE A 74 -3.56 -15.16 9.33
C ILE A 74 -4.14 -14.35 8.16
N ALA A 75 -4.80 -15.03 7.22
CA ALA A 75 -5.46 -14.34 6.10
C ALA A 75 -6.60 -13.46 6.62
N LEU A 76 -7.41 -13.98 7.53
CA LEU A 76 -8.55 -13.25 8.09
C LEU A 76 -8.11 -12.04 8.92
N SER A 77 -7.04 -12.13 9.72
CA SER A 77 -6.50 -10.99 10.47
C SER A 77 -6.07 -9.86 9.55
N THR A 78 -5.44 -10.19 8.41
CA THR A 78 -5.05 -9.22 7.40
C THR A 78 -6.28 -8.54 6.79
N VAL A 79 -7.30 -9.30 6.42
CA VAL A 79 -8.55 -8.76 5.88
C VAL A 79 -9.25 -7.83 6.87
N ILE A 80 -9.35 -8.23 8.13
CA ILE A 80 -9.96 -7.41 9.19
C ILE A 80 -9.18 -6.11 9.37
N SER A 81 -7.87 -6.18 9.49
CA SER A 81 -7.01 -5.00 9.68
C SER A 81 -7.12 -4.02 8.50
N GLN A 82 -7.13 -4.53 7.27
CA GLN A 82 -7.26 -3.70 6.06
C GLN A 82 -8.67 -3.12 5.90
N SER A 83 -9.69 -3.90 6.23
CA SER A 83 -11.07 -3.40 6.26
C SER A 83 -11.21 -2.27 7.29
N GLY A 84 -10.55 -2.38 8.43
CA GLY A 84 -10.46 -1.32 9.43
C GLY A 84 -9.85 -0.03 8.89
N ILE A 85 -8.74 -0.15 8.13
CA ILE A 85 -8.14 1.00 7.44
C ILE A 85 -9.13 1.63 6.46
N MET A 86 -9.78 0.83 5.62
CA MET A 86 -10.75 1.31 4.62
C MET A 86 -11.88 2.09 5.30
N ILE A 87 -12.45 1.54 6.37
CA ILE A 87 -13.53 2.19 7.14
C ILE A 87 -13.04 3.50 7.76
N TYR A 88 -11.85 3.49 8.37
CA TYR A 88 -11.28 4.67 9.00
C TYR A 88 -10.98 5.78 7.98
N VAL A 89 -10.32 5.46 6.87
CA VAL A 89 -9.98 6.43 5.82
C VAL A 89 -11.26 6.93 5.14
N GLY A 90 -12.24 6.05 4.89
CA GLY A 90 -13.57 6.43 4.43
C GLY A 90 -14.26 7.41 5.38
N TYR A 91 -14.29 7.12 6.68
CA TYR A 91 -14.82 8.03 7.69
C TYR A 91 -14.13 9.40 7.66
N ARG A 92 -12.81 9.43 7.48
CA ARG A 92 -12.05 10.69 7.35
C ARG A 92 -12.50 11.50 6.14
N VAL A 93 -12.72 10.88 4.98
CA VAL A 93 -13.22 11.57 3.77
C VAL A 93 -14.64 12.10 3.99
N PHE A 94 -15.52 11.33 4.65
CA PHE A 94 -16.88 11.81 4.99
C PHE A 94 -16.88 13.03 5.94
N ARG A 95 -15.80 13.22 6.70
CA ARG A 95 -15.60 14.38 7.57
C ARG A 95 -15.02 15.60 6.83
N THR A 96 -14.65 15.45 5.58
CA THR A 96 -14.16 16.55 4.73
C THR A 96 -15.27 17.05 3.83
N ASP A 97 -15.16 18.31 3.39
CA ASP A 97 -16.13 18.91 2.45
C ASP A 97 -16.04 18.36 1.02
N LEU A 98 -15.12 17.40 0.77
CA LEU A 98 -14.96 16.77 -0.56
C LEU A 98 -16.25 16.13 -1.09
N LEU A 99 -17.09 15.63 -0.19
CA LEU A 99 -18.37 14.99 -0.56
C LEU A 99 -19.54 15.96 -0.54
N ALA A 100 -19.36 17.19 -0.07
CA ALA A 100 -20.43 18.21 0.06
C ALA A 100 -20.90 18.74 -1.30
N GLY A 101 -20.66 18.24 -2.38
CA GLY A 101 -21.15 18.62 -3.72
C GLY A 101 -21.36 17.46 -4.65
N VAL A 102 -21.25 16.22 -4.13
CA VAL A 102 -21.43 15.02 -4.94
C VAL A 102 -22.89 14.86 -5.33
N THR A 103 -23.17 15.07 -6.61
CA THR A 103 -24.49 14.84 -7.23
C THR A 103 -24.47 13.56 -8.04
N ARG A 104 -25.66 13.07 -8.42
CA ARG A 104 -25.76 11.89 -9.30
C ARG A 104 -25.03 12.07 -10.63
N ALA A 105 -24.86 13.31 -11.11
CA ALA A 105 -24.11 13.62 -12.31
C ALA A 105 -22.61 13.26 -12.19
N CYS A 106 -22.03 13.29 -10.98
CA CYS A 106 -20.64 12.89 -10.74
C CYS A 106 -20.38 11.38 -10.98
N PHE A 107 -21.43 10.56 -11.02
CA PHE A 107 -21.32 9.13 -11.31
C PHE A 107 -21.42 8.82 -12.82
N GLN A 108 -21.66 9.82 -13.66
CA GLN A 108 -21.67 9.61 -15.09
C GLN A 108 -20.23 9.46 -15.59
N PRO A 109 -19.94 8.39 -16.36
CA PRO A 109 -18.60 8.15 -16.90
C PRO A 109 -18.26 9.23 -17.93
N GLU A 110 -17.24 10.01 -17.64
CA GLU A 110 -16.71 11.04 -18.56
C GLU A 110 -15.46 10.48 -19.25
N ILE A 111 -15.53 10.32 -20.58
CA ILE A 111 -14.46 9.70 -21.38
C ILE A 111 -13.16 10.52 -21.28
N SER A 112 -13.24 11.84 -21.17
CA SER A 112 -12.08 12.72 -21.01
C SER A 112 -11.31 12.40 -19.73
N THR A 113 -12.00 12.21 -18.63
CA THR A 113 -11.44 11.86 -17.32
C THR A 113 -10.83 10.45 -17.35
N TYR A 114 -11.53 9.46 -17.94
CA TYR A 114 -10.98 8.11 -18.11
C TYR A 114 -9.70 8.10 -18.95
N ARG A 115 -9.67 8.87 -20.04
CA ARG A 115 -8.48 8.99 -20.88
C ARG A 115 -7.31 9.61 -20.12
N ALA A 116 -7.54 10.67 -19.35
CA ALA A 116 -6.51 11.31 -18.54
C ALA A 116 -5.93 10.34 -17.49
N ILE A 117 -6.80 9.59 -16.79
CA ILE A 117 -6.39 8.59 -15.82
C ILE A 117 -5.57 7.47 -16.51
N THR A 118 -6.05 6.94 -17.63
CA THR A 118 -5.39 5.83 -18.33
C THR A 118 -4.03 6.24 -18.86
N THR A 119 -3.88 7.47 -19.35
CA THR A 119 -2.60 8.00 -19.84
C THR A 119 -1.53 8.06 -18.75
N GLN A 120 -1.91 8.28 -17.49
CA GLN A 120 -0.99 8.27 -16.36
C GLN A 120 -0.81 6.87 -15.75
N LEU A 121 -1.89 6.07 -15.74
CA LEU A 121 -1.89 4.71 -15.20
C LEU A 121 -0.96 3.79 -15.99
N LEU A 122 -1.01 3.87 -17.32
CA LEU A 122 -0.33 2.92 -18.20
C LEU A 122 1.20 2.99 -18.06
N PRO A 123 1.88 4.16 -18.10
CA PRO A 123 3.31 4.25 -17.87
C PRO A 123 3.72 3.80 -16.47
N THR A 124 2.94 4.17 -15.45
CA THR A 124 3.23 3.80 -14.06
C THR A 124 3.13 2.28 -13.87
N THR A 125 2.09 1.66 -14.42
CA THR A 125 1.91 0.20 -14.39
C THR A 125 3.03 -0.52 -15.14
N MET A 126 3.45 -0.01 -16.32
CA MET A 126 4.57 -0.58 -17.07
C MET A 126 5.88 -0.49 -16.29
N THR A 127 6.14 0.62 -15.62
CA THR A 127 7.33 0.76 -14.77
C THR A 127 7.33 -0.27 -13.64
N MET A 128 6.22 -0.44 -12.94
CA MET A 128 6.08 -1.46 -11.88
C MET A 128 6.23 -2.88 -12.43
N PHE A 129 5.65 -3.14 -13.59
CA PHE A 129 5.76 -4.44 -14.26
C PHE A 129 7.22 -4.77 -14.62
N VAL A 130 7.96 -3.81 -15.17
CA VAL A 130 9.38 -3.97 -15.52
C VAL A 130 10.21 -4.23 -14.26
N MET A 131 10.00 -3.45 -13.20
CA MET A 131 10.71 -3.65 -11.92
C MET A 131 10.46 -5.04 -11.33
N MET A 132 9.21 -5.51 -11.32
CA MET A 132 8.87 -6.83 -10.82
C MET A 132 9.45 -7.94 -11.70
N SER A 133 9.38 -7.77 -13.03
CA SER A 133 9.94 -8.74 -13.99
C SER A 133 11.45 -8.89 -13.83
N ALA A 134 12.19 -7.81 -13.56
CA ALA A 134 13.62 -7.86 -13.30
C ALA A 134 13.95 -8.78 -12.11
N GLY A 135 13.19 -8.67 -11.01
CA GLY A 135 13.35 -9.56 -9.85
C GLY A 135 13.12 -11.05 -10.19
N PHE A 136 12.10 -11.36 -10.99
CA PHE A 136 11.84 -12.73 -11.45
C PHE A 136 12.95 -13.27 -12.35
N ILE A 137 13.46 -12.44 -13.27
CA ILE A 137 14.56 -12.81 -14.16
C ILE A 137 15.81 -13.15 -13.37
N VAL A 138 16.18 -12.31 -12.40
CA VAL A 138 17.34 -12.56 -11.53
C VAL A 138 17.16 -13.87 -10.75
N GLN A 139 16.00 -14.11 -10.15
CA GLN A 139 15.72 -15.35 -9.42
C GLN A 139 15.79 -16.58 -10.34
N TYR A 140 15.31 -16.46 -11.58
CA TYR A 140 15.39 -17.55 -12.56
C TYR A 140 16.83 -17.96 -12.85
N TYR A 141 17.75 -16.99 -13.08
CA TYR A 141 19.15 -17.28 -13.30
C TYR A 141 19.86 -17.78 -12.03
N LEU A 142 19.53 -17.24 -10.86
CA LEU A 142 20.10 -17.69 -9.59
C LEU A 142 19.77 -19.14 -9.25
N LYS A 143 18.65 -19.67 -9.75
CA LYS A 143 18.28 -21.06 -9.55
C LYS A 143 19.36 -22.04 -10.05
N SER A 144 20.12 -21.69 -11.09
CA SER A 144 21.20 -22.52 -11.62
C SER A 144 22.41 -22.65 -10.66
N PHE A 145 22.55 -21.71 -9.71
CA PHE A 145 23.60 -21.72 -8.69
C PHE A 145 23.19 -22.45 -7.39
N GLY A 146 21.98 -23.01 -7.37
CA GLY A 146 21.46 -23.78 -6.24
C GLY A 146 20.60 -22.99 -5.25
N THR A 147 19.98 -23.73 -4.34
CA THR A 147 19.02 -23.18 -3.36
C THR A 147 19.65 -22.18 -2.39
N SER A 148 20.93 -22.35 -2.07
CA SER A 148 21.71 -21.47 -1.19
C SER A 148 21.86 -20.07 -1.80
N ALA A 149 22.12 -19.97 -3.10
CA ALA A 149 22.23 -18.69 -3.82
C ALA A 149 20.89 -17.94 -3.84
N VAL A 150 19.79 -18.65 -4.09
CA VAL A 150 18.45 -18.08 -4.06
C VAL A 150 18.09 -17.57 -2.66
N ALA A 151 18.44 -18.34 -1.61
CA ALA A 151 18.20 -17.94 -0.23
C ALA A 151 19.04 -16.70 0.14
N ALA A 152 20.31 -16.66 -0.22
CA ALA A 152 21.20 -15.52 0.02
C ALA A 152 20.67 -14.24 -0.66
N TYR A 153 20.23 -14.35 -1.91
CA TYR A 153 19.60 -13.25 -2.62
C TYR A 153 18.32 -12.73 -1.92
N GLY A 154 17.49 -13.66 -1.45
CA GLY A 154 16.29 -13.31 -0.69
C GLY A 154 16.60 -12.54 0.60
N VAL A 155 17.69 -12.89 1.30
CA VAL A 155 18.15 -12.13 2.48
C VAL A 155 18.68 -10.76 2.06
N ALA A 156 19.50 -10.69 1.00
CA ALA A 156 20.04 -9.43 0.48
C ALA A 156 18.91 -8.44 0.12
N LEU A 157 17.88 -8.91 -0.59
CA LEU A 157 16.69 -8.08 -0.91
C LEU A 157 15.98 -7.54 0.33
N ARG A 158 15.89 -8.32 1.41
CA ARG A 158 15.27 -7.85 2.66
C ARG A 158 16.11 -6.75 3.31
N VAL A 159 17.42 -6.87 3.30
CA VAL A 159 18.33 -5.84 3.80
C VAL A 159 18.20 -4.58 2.94
N GLU A 160 18.22 -4.70 1.62
CA GLU A 160 18.03 -3.59 0.69
C GLU A 160 16.70 -2.86 0.95
N GLN A 161 15.61 -3.60 1.15
CA GLN A 161 14.30 -3.02 1.45
C GLN A 161 14.30 -2.17 2.73
N LEU A 162 15.07 -2.53 3.77
CA LEU A 162 15.16 -1.73 4.99
C LEU A 162 15.75 -0.34 4.72
N PHE A 163 16.69 -0.23 3.79
CA PHE A 163 17.27 1.06 3.39
C PHE A 163 16.37 1.83 2.42
N LEU A 164 15.62 1.12 1.56
CA LEU A 164 14.73 1.76 0.58
C LEU A 164 13.44 2.29 1.21
N LEU A 165 12.93 1.68 2.28
CA LEU A 165 11.66 2.09 2.91
C LEU A 165 11.65 3.57 3.36
N PRO A 166 12.69 4.12 4.04
CA PRO A 166 12.74 5.54 4.37
C PRO A 166 12.73 6.44 3.13
N VAL A 167 13.41 6.04 2.06
CA VAL A 167 13.46 6.80 0.80
C VAL A 167 12.09 6.83 0.13
N PHE A 168 11.36 5.72 0.10
CA PHE A 168 9.96 5.69 -0.37
C PHE A 168 9.04 6.56 0.50
N GLY A 169 9.23 6.56 1.82
CA GLY A 169 8.52 7.45 2.73
C GLY A 169 8.74 8.93 2.37
N LEU A 170 9.98 9.29 2.08
CA LEU A 170 10.36 10.65 1.71
C LEU A 170 9.72 11.08 0.37
N THR A 171 9.77 10.23 -0.66
CA THR A 171 9.18 10.52 -1.96
C THR A 171 7.66 10.64 -1.90
N THR A 172 6.99 9.80 -1.13
CA THR A 172 5.52 9.88 -0.95
C THR A 172 5.09 11.13 -0.18
N ALA A 173 5.91 11.63 0.74
CA ALA A 173 5.66 12.89 1.45
C ALA A 173 5.93 14.12 0.56
N LEU A 174 6.98 14.09 -0.26
CA LEU A 174 7.36 15.20 -1.12
C LEU A 174 6.30 15.51 -2.20
N LEU A 175 5.67 14.48 -2.77
CA LEU A 175 4.74 14.62 -3.89
C LEU A 175 3.56 15.56 -3.57
N PRO A 176 2.77 15.37 -2.49
CA PRO A 176 1.67 16.27 -2.16
C PRO A 176 2.15 17.66 -1.76
N ILE A 177 3.29 17.78 -1.07
CA ILE A 177 3.88 19.08 -0.69
C ILE A 177 4.25 19.87 -1.94
N ALA A 178 4.94 19.23 -2.89
CA ALA A 178 5.33 19.85 -4.14
C ALA A 178 4.10 20.26 -4.98
N ALA A 179 3.10 19.36 -5.11
CA ALA A 179 1.90 19.60 -5.89
C ALA A 179 1.08 20.80 -5.35
N GLN A 180 0.87 20.86 -4.02
CA GLN A 180 0.13 21.95 -3.39
C GLN A 180 0.85 23.31 -3.53
N ASN A 181 2.17 23.35 -3.28
CA ASN A 181 2.93 24.57 -3.41
C ASN A 181 3.06 25.02 -4.86
N PHE A 182 3.15 24.09 -5.81
CA PHE A 182 3.16 24.38 -7.24
C PHE A 182 1.80 24.97 -7.69
N GLY A 183 0.70 24.35 -7.28
CA GLY A 183 -0.66 24.86 -7.57
C GLY A 183 -0.94 26.23 -6.94
N ALA A 184 -0.28 26.56 -5.82
CA ALA A 184 -0.34 27.87 -5.18
C ALA A 184 0.65 28.89 -5.76
N GLY A 185 1.42 28.56 -6.82
CA GLY A 185 2.43 29.43 -7.43
C GLY A 185 3.69 29.65 -6.57
N ARG A 186 3.87 28.87 -5.49
CA ARG A 186 4.99 29.04 -4.54
C ARG A 186 6.19 28.18 -4.95
N HIS A 187 6.80 28.52 -6.08
CA HIS A 187 7.92 27.74 -6.64
C HIS A 187 9.15 27.66 -5.72
N ASP A 188 9.39 28.69 -4.91
CA ASP A 188 10.51 28.70 -3.95
C ASP A 188 10.33 27.61 -2.89
N ARG A 189 9.11 27.40 -2.41
CA ARG A 189 8.81 26.31 -1.46
C ARG A 189 8.94 24.93 -2.07
N VAL A 190 8.60 24.79 -3.35
CA VAL A 190 8.82 23.52 -4.09
C VAL A 190 10.32 23.20 -4.14
N ARG A 191 11.16 24.21 -4.47
CA ARG A 191 12.62 24.06 -4.48
C ARG A 191 13.16 23.72 -3.10
N GLN A 192 12.72 24.42 -2.07
CA GLN A 192 13.15 24.17 -0.69
C GLN A 192 12.81 22.74 -0.27
N ALA A 193 11.58 22.29 -0.50
CA ALA A 193 11.16 20.92 -0.17
C ALA A 193 12.01 19.88 -0.90
N LEU A 194 12.37 20.11 -2.17
CA LEU A 194 13.25 19.24 -2.92
C LEU A 194 14.66 19.16 -2.30
N PHE A 195 15.25 20.33 -1.96
CA PHE A 195 16.58 20.37 -1.34
C PHE A 195 16.59 19.73 0.05
N ASP A 196 15.55 19.93 0.84
CA ASP A 196 15.44 19.33 2.16
C ASP A 196 15.30 17.80 2.05
N CYS A 197 14.48 17.30 1.11
CA CYS A 197 14.41 15.88 0.81
C CYS A 197 15.76 15.31 0.33
N TRP A 198 16.47 16.04 -0.52
CA TRP A 198 17.80 15.62 -0.99
C TRP A 198 18.80 15.52 0.16
N LYS A 199 18.86 16.52 1.05
CA LYS A 199 19.71 16.48 2.25
C LYS A 199 19.36 15.31 3.17
N PHE A 200 18.07 15.07 3.40
CA PHE A 200 17.62 13.90 4.16
C PHE A 200 18.03 12.57 3.51
N GLY A 201 17.91 12.48 2.19
CA GLY A 201 18.32 11.28 1.44
C GLY A 201 19.81 10.96 1.55
N TRP A 202 20.68 11.97 1.78
CA TRP A 202 22.12 11.77 2.02
C TRP A 202 22.44 11.27 3.43
N MET A 203 21.50 11.28 4.35
CA MET A 203 21.69 10.78 5.71
C MET A 203 21.45 9.28 5.86
N PHE A 204 20.86 8.63 4.83
CA PHE A 204 20.59 7.19 4.76
C PHE A 204 21.41 6.50 3.69
#